data_c97b7378f53e1ce55ff69224afdf20ee
#
_entry.id   c97b7378f53e1ce55ff69224afdf20ee
#
_cell.length_a   1.000
_cell.length_b   1.000
_cell.length_c   1.000
_cell.angle_alpha   90.00
_cell.angle_beta   90.00
_cell.angle_gamma   90.00
#
_symmetry.space_group_name_H-M   'P 1'
#
loop_
_entity.id
_entity.type
_entity.pdbx_description
1 polymer ?
#
loop_
_entity_poly.entity_id
_entity_poly.type
_entity_poly.pdbx_seq_one_letter_code
_entity_poly.pdbx_strand_id
1 'polypeptide(L)'
;MKVCKFGGTSVGTVERMKHVATLIKDATPKIVVLSATAGTTNHLEEIAANLFNREIEQAHDRITRLEFQFIEFANGLLTDEKLKREAIDYILDRFQQLWKFTKDSFTSVEEKEVLAQGELISTALMHFYLRELKVPNVLLCAFDFMRIGPDNEPDLEYIEQKLREQLACHPGINLFITQGFICKNAYNETDNLKRGGSDYTASLIGTALQADEIQIWTDIDGMHNNDPREVSGTRPVKRLSFNEAEQLAFYGAKILHPFCIAPARLRNIPVRLLNSMEPSAEGTLISNLQDDNIIKAIAAKDHIIYIKFESNHNLCPYLFISKIFDIFAKYRTPLCLLVSSNLDVSVAIDDCTRLSNIISELRQYAHVLVEDRMTIVSVVGNMQWEYAGFEAKIMEALKDIPLRMISYGSSNNDVAFVIKNTDKKRAL
;
A
#
# COMPACT_ATOMS: atom_id res chain seq x y z
N MET A 1 -9.48 -21.41 4.00
CA MET A 1 -10.16 -20.26 3.34
C MET A 1 -9.11 -19.34 2.76
N LYS A 2 -9.28 -18.82 1.52
CA LYS A 2 -8.37 -17.83 0.92
C LYS A 2 -8.90 -16.41 1.11
N VAL A 3 -7.99 -15.43 1.12
CA VAL A 3 -8.37 -14.01 1.05
C VAL A 3 -7.84 -13.45 -0.28
N CYS A 4 -8.71 -12.92 -1.12
CA CYS A 4 -8.35 -12.42 -2.45
C CYS A 4 -8.63 -10.92 -2.52
N LYS A 5 -7.60 -10.09 -2.72
CA LYS A 5 -7.80 -8.66 -2.89
C LYS A 5 -7.64 -8.26 -4.35
N PHE A 6 -8.57 -7.46 -4.86
CA PHE A 6 -8.47 -6.86 -6.20
C PHE A 6 -8.34 -5.35 -6.12
N GLY A 7 -7.33 -4.82 -6.81
CA GLY A 7 -7.08 -3.39 -6.87
C GLY A 7 -8.08 -2.63 -7.75
N GLY A 8 -8.09 -1.31 -7.65
CA GLY A 8 -9.01 -0.45 -8.42
C GLY A 8 -8.87 -0.63 -9.93
N THR A 9 -7.67 -0.89 -10.44
CA THR A 9 -7.44 -1.20 -11.86
C THR A 9 -8.11 -2.50 -12.29
N SER A 10 -8.18 -3.49 -11.39
CA SER A 10 -8.83 -4.79 -11.68
C SER A 10 -10.35 -4.70 -11.73
N VAL A 11 -10.97 -3.70 -11.11
CA VAL A 11 -12.42 -3.47 -11.08
C VAL A 11 -12.83 -2.13 -11.72
N GLY A 12 -11.91 -1.48 -12.43
CA GLY A 12 -12.08 -0.11 -12.93
C GLY A 12 -12.99 0.06 -14.14
N THR A 13 -13.35 -1.01 -14.84
CA THR A 13 -14.34 -1.01 -15.94
C THR A 13 -15.32 -2.15 -15.79
N VAL A 14 -16.44 -2.04 -16.48
CA VAL A 14 -17.48 -3.09 -16.51
C VAL A 14 -16.89 -4.44 -16.92
N GLU A 15 -16.08 -4.46 -17.97
CA GLU A 15 -15.46 -5.70 -18.49
C GLU A 15 -14.51 -6.31 -17.47
N ARG A 16 -13.70 -5.48 -16.80
CA ARG A 16 -12.75 -5.93 -15.76
C ARG A 16 -13.51 -6.45 -14.55
N MET A 17 -14.57 -5.77 -14.11
CA MET A 17 -15.39 -6.24 -12.99
C MET A 17 -16.06 -7.59 -13.33
N LYS A 18 -16.59 -7.74 -14.54
CA LYS A 18 -17.11 -9.03 -15.05
C LYS A 18 -16.01 -10.10 -15.08
N HIS A 19 -14.82 -9.74 -15.49
CA HIS A 19 -13.68 -10.67 -15.50
C HIS A 19 -13.32 -11.12 -14.07
N VAL A 20 -13.20 -10.20 -13.10
CA VAL A 20 -12.95 -10.55 -11.69
C VAL A 20 -14.03 -11.51 -11.17
N ALA A 21 -15.30 -11.29 -11.49
CA ALA A 21 -16.38 -12.21 -11.11
C ALA A 21 -16.13 -13.64 -11.64
N THR A 22 -15.51 -13.79 -12.82
CA THR A 22 -15.15 -15.13 -13.35
C THR A 22 -14.03 -15.79 -12.54
N LEU A 23 -13.10 -15.01 -11.97
CA LEU A 23 -11.98 -15.52 -11.17
C LEU A 23 -12.41 -15.97 -9.77
N ILE A 24 -13.48 -15.39 -9.22
CA ILE A 24 -13.88 -15.61 -7.83
C ILE A 24 -15.06 -16.57 -7.68
N LYS A 25 -15.76 -16.94 -8.74
CA LYS A 25 -17.01 -17.73 -8.70
C LYS A 25 -16.83 -19.23 -8.45
N ASP A 26 -15.59 -19.73 -8.32
CA ASP A 26 -15.36 -21.14 -7.99
C ASP A 26 -15.81 -21.48 -6.56
N ALA A 27 -15.97 -22.78 -6.27
CA ALA A 27 -16.49 -23.27 -4.99
C ALA A 27 -15.52 -23.16 -3.80
N THR A 28 -14.30 -22.67 -4.01
CA THR A 28 -13.30 -22.54 -2.93
C THR A 28 -13.75 -21.46 -1.93
N PRO A 29 -13.80 -21.75 -0.62
CA PRO A 29 -14.14 -20.75 0.39
C PRO A 29 -13.17 -19.56 0.37
N LYS A 30 -13.71 -18.34 0.18
CA LYS A 30 -12.89 -17.12 0.08
C LYS A 30 -13.60 -15.86 0.54
N ILE A 31 -12.79 -14.91 1.01
CA ILE A 31 -13.20 -13.52 1.21
C ILE A 31 -12.51 -12.67 0.13
N VAL A 32 -13.31 -11.91 -0.58
CA VAL A 32 -12.84 -11.00 -1.63
C VAL A 32 -12.90 -9.57 -1.14
N VAL A 33 -11.73 -8.94 -1.07
CA VAL A 33 -11.57 -7.54 -0.69
C VAL A 33 -11.43 -6.71 -1.96
N LEU A 34 -12.33 -5.74 -2.16
CA LEU A 34 -12.27 -4.85 -3.31
C LEU A 34 -11.89 -3.43 -2.90
N SER A 35 -11.08 -2.80 -3.72
CA SER A 35 -10.85 -1.35 -3.68
C SER A 35 -11.99 -0.60 -4.39
N ALA A 36 -12.03 0.72 -4.24
CA ALA A 36 -12.78 1.59 -5.14
C ALA A 36 -12.37 1.34 -6.60
N THR A 37 -13.25 1.61 -7.55
CA THR A 37 -12.92 1.56 -8.98
C THR A 37 -11.82 2.58 -9.31
N ALA A 38 -11.01 2.29 -10.35
CA ALA A 38 -9.87 3.13 -10.72
C ALA A 38 -10.25 4.60 -10.89
N GLY A 39 -9.50 5.50 -10.27
CA GLY A 39 -9.72 6.96 -10.31
C GLY A 39 -10.75 7.49 -9.31
N THR A 40 -11.62 6.65 -8.76
CA THR A 40 -12.69 7.08 -7.84
C THR A 40 -12.14 7.75 -6.58
N THR A 41 -11.10 7.19 -5.97
CA THR A 41 -10.48 7.77 -4.76
C THR A 41 -10.00 9.20 -5.02
N ASN A 42 -9.34 9.45 -6.15
CA ASN A 42 -8.88 10.79 -6.52
C ASN A 42 -10.06 11.77 -6.67
N HIS A 43 -11.15 11.33 -7.33
CA HIS A 43 -12.35 12.20 -7.46
C HIS A 43 -12.97 12.49 -6.08
N LEU A 44 -13.01 11.53 -5.17
CA LEU A 44 -13.52 11.73 -3.82
C LEU A 44 -12.60 12.65 -3.00
N GLU A 45 -11.27 12.52 -3.12
CA GLU A 45 -10.30 13.45 -2.53
C GLU A 45 -10.47 14.88 -3.04
N GLU A 46 -10.71 15.06 -4.36
CA GLU A 46 -10.98 16.37 -4.96
C GLU A 46 -12.32 16.93 -4.47
N ILE A 47 -13.37 16.12 -4.30
CA ILE A 47 -14.64 16.55 -3.70
C ILE A 47 -14.41 17.01 -2.27
N ALA A 48 -13.71 16.23 -1.45
CA ALA A 48 -13.38 16.57 -0.07
C ALA A 48 -12.58 17.89 0.01
N ALA A 49 -11.58 18.07 -0.85
CA ALA A 49 -10.79 19.29 -0.93
C ALA A 49 -11.65 20.53 -1.26
N ASN A 50 -12.58 20.41 -2.23
CA ASN A 50 -13.50 21.50 -2.55
C ASN A 50 -14.43 21.83 -1.38
N LEU A 51 -14.92 20.81 -0.65
CA LEU A 51 -15.76 21.01 0.55
C LEU A 51 -14.98 21.71 1.68
N PHE A 52 -13.73 21.32 1.94
CA PHE A 52 -12.85 22.00 2.89
C PHE A 52 -12.63 23.48 2.54
N ASN A 53 -12.41 23.75 1.26
CA ASN A 53 -12.17 25.10 0.75
C ASN A 53 -13.47 25.92 0.58
N ARG A 54 -14.64 25.34 0.85
CA ARG A 54 -15.97 25.90 0.62
C ARG A 54 -16.25 26.27 -0.85
N GLU A 55 -15.67 25.53 -1.76
CA GLU A 55 -15.87 25.64 -3.20
C GLU A 55 -17.08 24.78 -3.64
N ILE A 56 -18.25 25.16 -3.13
CA ILE A 56 -19.48 24.33 -3.20
C ILE A 56 -19.92 24.04 -4.63
N GLU A 57 -19.82 25.01 -5.55
CA GLU A 57 -20.21 24.80 -6.96
C GLU A 57 -19.33 23.76 -7.63
N GLN A 58 -18.02 23.77 -7.36
CA GLN A 58 -17.07 22.77 -7.88
C GLN A 58 -17.32 21.38 -7.27
N ALA A 59 -17.62 21.35 -5.97
CA ALA A 59 -18.01 20.10 -5.31
C ALA A 59 -19.29 19.50 -5.94
N HIS A 60 -20.31 20.33 -6.18
CA HIS A 60 -21.56 19.92 -6.84
C HIS A 60 -21.32 19.32 -8.23
N ASP A 61 -20.52 20.02 -9.07
CA ASP A 61 -20.20 19.53 -10.41
C ASP A 61 -19.49 18.17 -10.37
N ARG A 62 -18.51 18.02 -9.47
CA ARG A 62 -17.78 16.75 -9.29
C ARG A 62 -18.67 15.62 -8.76
N ILE A 63 -19.51 15.89 -7.76
CA ILE A 63 -20.46 14.91 -7.22
C ILE A 63 -21.40 14.43 -8.33
N THR A 64 -22.00 15.38 -9.09
CA THR A 64 -22.92 15.06 -10.20
C THR A 64 -22.24 14.17 -11.25
N ARG A 65 -21.00 14.51 -11.63
CA ARG A 65 -20.27 13.71 -12.63
C ARG A 65 -19.96 12.30 -12.13
N LEU A 66 -19.51 12.18 -10.88
CA LEU A 66 -19.18 10.87 -10.30
C LEU A 66 -20.44 10.01 -10.11
N GLU A 67 -21.57 10.61 -9.68
CA GLU A 67 -22.85 9.95 -9.58
C GLU A 67 -23.29 9.39 -10.94
N PHE A 68 -23.25 10.20 -11.99
CA PHE A 68 -23.56 9.78 -13.34
C PHE A 68 -22.64 8.63 -13.81
N GLN A 69 -21.35 8.71 -13.57
CA GLN A 69 -20.41 7.65 -13.93
C GLN A 69 -20.76 6.31 -13.28
N PHE A 70 -21.15 6.31 -12.00
CA PHE A 70 -21.54 5.07 -11.33
C PHE A 70 -22.88 4.52 -11.80
N ILE A 71 -23.85 5.39 -12.14
CA ILE A 71 -25.10 4.97 -12.74
C ILE A 71 -24.85 4.32 -14.12
N GLU A 72 -24.01 4.93 -14.96
CA GLU A 72 -23.62 4.35 -16.25
C GLU A 72 -22.87 3.02 -16.06
N PHE A 73 -22.01 2.93 -15.05
CA PHE A 73 -21.31 1.69 -14.72
C PHE A 73 -22.33 0.58 -14.35
N ALA A 74 -23.32 0.88 -13.50
CA ALA A 74 -24.36 -0.07 -13.12
C ALA A 74 -25.20 -0.50 -14.33
N ASN A 75 -25.55 0.45 -15.23
CA ASN A 75 -26.27 0.19 -16.47
C ASN A 75 -25.51 -0.76 -17.41
N GLY A 76 -24.18 -0.60 -17.52
CA GLY A 76 -23.33 -1.47 -18.33
C GLY A 76 -23.04 -2.83 -17.70
N LEU A 77 -23.04 -2.88 -16.37
CA LEU A 77 -22.72 -4.09 -15.62
C LEU A 77 -23.89 -5.08 -15.57
N LEU A 78 -25.10 -4.58 -15.27
CA LEU A 78 -26.29 -5.37 -14.99
C LEU A 78 -27.26 -5.36 -16.16
N THR A 79 -27.85 -6.52 -16.44
CA THR A 79 -28.88 -6.73 -17.47
C THR A 79 -30.28 -7.01 -16.88
N ASP A 80 -30.33 -7.57 -15.67
CA ASP A 80 -31.55 -7.76 -14.92
C ASP A 80 -32.11 -6.43 -14.42
N GLU A 81 -33.29 -6.02 -14.92
CA GLU A 81 -33.87 -4.71 -14.61
C GLU A 81 -34.20 -4.49 -13.13
N LYS A 82 -34.48 -5.56 -12.38
CA LYS A 82 -34.73 -5.46 -10.93
C LYS A 82 -33.43 -5.19 -10.18
N LEU A 83 -32.41 -5.99 -10.45
CA LEU A 83 -31.11 -5.83 -9.81
C LEU A 83 -30.44 -4.50 -10.19
N LYS A 84 -30.65 -4.06 -11.43
CA LYS A 84 -30.18 -2.75 -11.91
C LYS A 84 -30.81 -1.60 -11.11
N ARG A 85 -32.13 -1.64 -10.88
CA ARG A 85 -32.81 -0.65 -10.03
C ARG A 85 -32.28 -0.69 -8.60
N GLU A 86 -32.19 -1.86 -7.99
CA GLU A 86 -31.62 -2.01 -6.63
C GLU A 86 -30.22 -1.41 -6.55
N ALA A 87 -29.37 -1.61 -7.55
CA ALA A 87 -28.01 -1.06 -7.61
C ALA A 87 -28.02 0.46 -7.77
N ILE A 88 -28.87 1.01 -8.65
CA ILE A 88 -29.00 2.44 -8.84
C ILE A 88 -29.55 3.12 -7.57
N ASP A 89 -30.56 2.55 -6.94
CA ASP A 89 -31.12 3.06 -5.68
C ASP A 89 -30.05 3.09 -4.58
N TYR A 90 -29.21 2.05 -4.50
CA TYR A 90 -28.08 2.03 -3.57
C TYR A 90 -27.05 3.14 -3.88
N ILE A 91 -26.71 3.35 -5.16
CA ILE A 91 -25.78 4.43 -5.57
C ILE A 91 -26.36 5.78 -5.16
N LEU A 92 -27.63 6.05 -5.49
CA LEU A 92 -28.30 7.32 -5.18
C LEU A 92 -28.33 7.58 -3.67
N ASP A 93 -28.57 6.56 -2.83
CA ASP A 93 -28.52 6.68 -1.37
C ASP A 93 -27.11 7.07 -0.89
N ARG A 94 -26.04 6.46 -1.46
CA ARG A 94 -24.66 6.85 -1.14
C ARG A 94 -24.36 8.29 -1.55
N PHE A 95 -24.82 8.73 -2.73
CA PHE A 95 -24.63 10.11 -3.18
C PHE A 95 -25.46 11.11 -2.39
N GLN A 96 -26.64 10.73 -1.88
CA GLN A 96 -27.40 11.61 -0.97
C GLN A 96 -26.60 11.99 0.28
N GLN A 97 -25.73 11.11 0.79
CA GLN A 97 -24.84 11.45 1.90
C GLN A 97 -23.80 12.50 1.49
N LEU A 98 -23.20 12.38 0.29
CA LEU A 98 -22.28 13.39 -0.25
C LEU A 98 -22.97 14.76 -0.42
N TRP A 99 -24.20 14.76 -0.90
CA TRP A 99 -25.01 15.98 -1.04
C TRP A 99 -25.33 16.68 0.29
N LYS A 100 -25.43 15.95 1.40
CA LYS A 100 -25.61 16.54 2.73
C LYS A 100 -24.39 17.36 3.14
N PHE A 101 -23.17 16.87 2.88
CA PHE A 101 -21.93 17.54 3.22
C PHE A 101 -21.72 18.88 2.49
N THR A 102 -22.43 19.12 1.41
CA THR A 102 -22.39 20.43 0.72
C THR A 102 -23.15 21.53 1.49
N LYS A 103 -24.00 21.15 2.45
CA LYS A 103 -24.87 22.06 3.23
C LYS A 103 -24.40 22.28 4.66
N ASP A 104 -23.62 21.33 5.18
CA ASP A 104 -23.19 21.28 6.58
C ASP A 104 -21.72 21.69 6.73
N SER A 105 -21.25 21.75 7.98
CA SER A 105 -19.82 21.92 8.26
C SER A 105 -19.07 20.64 7.81
N PHE A 106 -17.93 20.83 7.19
CA PHE A 106 -17.08 19.74 6.70
C PHE A 106 -15.77 19.69 7.46
N THR A 107 -15.46 18.55 8.04
CA THR A 107 -14.27 18.30 8.86
C THR A 107 -13.52 17.06 8.36
N SER A 108 -12.44 16.70 9.03
CA SER A 108 -11.70 15.46 8.73
C SER A 108 -12.50 14.17 9.00
N VAL A 109 -13.60 14.24 9.75
CA VAL A 109 -14.50 13.09 9.96
C VAL A 109 -15.34 12.84 8.72
N GLU A 110 -15.99 13.91 8.20
CA GLU A 110 -16.79 13.83 6.98
C GLU A 110 -15.92 13.51 5.75
N GLU A 111 -14.66 13.96 5.71
CA GLU A 111 -13.72 13.58 4.67
C GLU A 111 -13.57 12.05 4.56
N LYS A 112 -13.41 11.36 5.69
CA LYS A 112 -13.28 9.91 5.71
C LYS A 112 -14.56 9.22 5.25
N GLU A 113 -15.73 9.78 5.57
CA GLU A 113 -17.01 9.30 5.06
C GLU A 113 -17.16 9.49 3.54
N VAL A 114 -16.68 10.62 3.01
CA VAL A 114 -16.62 10.85 1.55
C VAL A 114 -15.75 9.81 0.89
N LEU A 115 -14.53 9.59 1.41
CA LEU A 115 -13.59 8.63 0.83
C LEU A 115 -14.10 7.19 0.86
N ALA A 116 -14.88 6.82 1.88
CA ALA A 116 -15.42 5.47 1.99
C ALA A 116 -16.44 5.09 0.90
N GLN A 117 -17.07 6.06 0.24
CA GLN A 117 -18.11 5.79 -0.75
C GLN A 117 -17.61 4.98 -1.94
N GLY A 118 -16.34 5.13 -2.32
CA GLY A 118 -15.76 4.40 -3.44
C GLY A 118 -15.79 2.88 -3.25
N GLU A 119 -15.32 2.41 -2.11
CA GLU A 119 -15.30 0.99 -1.75
C GLU A 119 -16.70 0.44 -1.48
N LEU A 120 -17.57 1.21 -0.84
CA LEU A 120 -18.95 0.82 -0.60
C LEU A 120 -19.71 0.57 -1.91
N ILE A 121 -19.56 1.46 -2.89
CA ILE A 121 -20.25 1.34 -4.18
C ILE A 121 -19.64 0.20 -5.01
N SER A 122 -18.30 0.11 -5.11
CA SER A 122 -17.64 -0.92 -5.92
C SER A 122 -17.98 -2.33 -5.46
N THR A 123 -18.01 -2.58 -4.15
CA THR A 123 -18.34 -3.88 -3.57
C THR A 123 -19.82 -4.23 -3.72
N ALA A 124 -20.71 -3.25 -3.58
CA ALA A 124 -22.13 -3.44 -3.83
C ALA A 124 -22.41 -3.80 -5.30
N LEU A 125 -21.76 -3.13 -6.25
CA LEU A 125 -21.88 -3.45 -7.68
C LEU A 125 -21.45 -4.88 -7.99
N MET A 126 -20.31 -5.33 -7.42
CA MET A 126 -19.87 -6.72 -7.55
C MET A 126 -20.89 -7.68 -6.95
N HIS A 127 -21.42 -7.39 -5.76
CA HIS A 127 -22.45 -8.20 -5.12
C HIS A 127 -23.71 -8.32 -5.98
N PHE A 128 -24.23 -7.22 -6.54
CA PHE A 128 -25.38 -7.25 -7.43
C PHE A 128 -25.11 -8.08 -8.69
N TYR A 129 -23.94 -7.94 -9.28
CA TYR A 129 -23.57 -8.71 -10.46
C TYR A 129 -23.45 -10.21 -10.16
N LEU A 130 -22.88 -10.61 -9.03
CA LEU A 130 -22.83 -12.01 -8.61
C LEU A 130 -24.25 -12.58 -8.35
N ARG A 131 -25.18 -11.77 -7.83
CA ARG A 131 -26.60 -12.16 -7.70
C ARG A 131 -27.24 -12.38 -9.07
N GLU A 132 -26.96 -11.54 -10.06
CA GLU A 132 -27.43 -11.74 -11.44
C GLU A 132 -26.90 -13.06 -12.02
N LEU A 133 -25.65 -13.38 -11.77
CA LEU A 133 -25.02 -14.64 -12.15
C LEU A 133 -25.49 -15.84 -11.32
N LYS A 134 -26.39 -15.65 -10.34
CA LYS A 134 -26.87 -16.66 -9.39
C LYS A 134 -25.74 -17.34 -8.60
N VAL A 135 -24.66 -16.63 -8.34
CA VAL A 135 -23.58 -17.08 -7.49
C VAL A 135 -23.91 -16.73 -6.04
N PRO A 136 -24.08 -17.72 -5.14
CA PRO A 136 -24.32 -17.46 -3.73
C PRO A 136 -23.16 -16.68 -3.11
N ASN A 137 -23.45 -15.48 -2.61
CA ASN A 137 -22.45 -14.63 -1.98
C ASN A 137 -23.08 -13.69 -0.96
N VAL A 138 -22.27 -13.20 -0.01
CA VAL A 138 -22.67 -12.24 1.00
C VAL A 138 -21.76 -11.02 0.93
N LEU A 139 -22.35 -9.83 0.96
CA LEU A 139 -21.63 -8.57 1.11
C LEU A 139 -21.50 -8.28 2.62
N LEU A 140 -20.28 -8.40 3.14
CA LEU A 140 -19.94 -8.02 4.51
C LEU A 140 -19.59 -6.53 4.54
N CYS A 141 -20.12 -5.80 5.51
CA CYS A 141 -19.75 -4.41 5.73
C CYS A 141 -18.45 -4.33 6.56
N ALA A 142 -17.41 -3.73 6.03
CA ALA A 142 -16.14 -3.60 6.74
C ALA A 142 -16.28 -2.82 8.05
N PHE A 143 -17.21 -1.89 8.15
CA PHE A 143 -17.48 -1.15 9.40
C PHE A 143 -17.98 -2.02 10.56
N ASP A 144 -18.48 -3.23 10.28
CA ASP A 144 -18.99 -4.14 11.32
C ASP A 144 -17.88 -4.95 12.01
N PHE A 145 -16.70 -5.05 11.37
CA PHE A 145 -15.60 -5.86 11.89
C PHE A 145 -14.21 -5.22 11.80
N MET A 146 -14.00 -4.25 10.92
CA MET A 146 -12.69 -3.60 10.75
C MET A 146 -12.57 -2.39 11.67
N ARG A 147 -11.63 -2.43 12.62
CA ARG A 147 -11.43 -1.36 13.60
C ARG A 147 -9.94 -1.07 13.83
N ILE A 148 -9.63 0.22 14.07
CA ILE A 148 -8.35 0.69 14.62
C ILE A 148 -8.52 1.14 16.08
N GLY A 149 -7.47 0.92 16.88
CA GLY A 149 -7.39 1.34 18.27
C GLY A 149 -7.11 2.84 18.44
N PRO A 150 -7.01 3.31 19.70
CA PRO A 150 -6.68 4.71 20.01
C PRO A 150 -5.29 5.15 19.54
N ASP A 151 -4.39 4.20 19.31
CA ASP A 151 -3.04 4.39 18.75
C ASP A 151 -3.03 4.46 17.22
N ASN A 152 -4.20 4.36 16.58
CA ASN A 152 -4.41 4.25 15.14
C ASN A 152 -3.83 2.95 14.52
N GLU A 153 -3.55 1.93 15.34
CA GLU A 153 -3.15 0.61 14.85
C GLU A 153 -4.36 -0.33 14.78
N PRO A 154 -4.37 -1.34 13.89
CA PRO A 154 -5.48 -2.29 13.79
C PRO A 154 -5.68 -3.11 15.06
N ASP A 155 -6.93 -3.20 15.50
CA ASP A 155 -7.35 -4.03 16.62
C ASP A 155 -7.61 -5.47 16.13
N LEU A 156 -6.55 -6.26 16.03
CA LEU A 156 -6.62 -7.61 15.48
C LEU A 156 -7.55 -8.55 16.26
N GLU A 157 -7.65 -8.42 17.59
CA GLU A 157 -8.52 -9.27 18.41
C GLU A 157 -10.00 -8.96 18.11
N TYR A 158 -10.34 -7.68 18.03
CA TYR A 158 -11.69 -7.25 17.65
C TYR A 158 -12.03 -7.70 16.23
N ILE A 159 -11.11 -7.51 15.28
CA ILE A 159 -11.30 -7.91 13.88
C ILE A 159 -11.54 -9.42 13.80
N GLU A 160 -10.73 -10.25 14.48
CA GLU A 160 -10.89 -11.70 14.49
C GLU A 160 -12.25 -12.09 15.05
N GLN A 161 -12.61 -11.57 16.23
CA GLN A 161 -13.87 -11.89 16.88
C GLN A 161 -15.06 -11.53 16.00
N LYS A 162 -15.13 -10.26 15.55
CA LYS A 162 -16.29 -9.76 14.79
C LYS A 162 -16.41 -10.41 13.43
N LEU A 163 -15.30 -10.64 12.75
CA LEU A 163 -15.34 -11.31 11.45
C LEU A 163 -15.81 -12.76 11.57
N ARG A 164 -15.39 -13.51 12.61
CA ARG A 164 -15.89 -14.87 12.88
C ARG A 164 -17.37 -14.87 13.22
N GLU A 165 -17.87 -13.90 14.00
CA GLU A 165 -19.30 -13.73 14.28
C GLU A 165 -20.09 -13.51 12.98
N GLN A 166 -19.63 -12.61 12.10
CA GLN A 166 -20.28 -12.34 10.80
C GLN A 166 -20.33 -13.59 9.90
N LEU A 167 -19.21 -14.30 9.77
CA LEU A 167 -19.16 -15.52 8.94
C LEU A 167 -20.09 -16.62 9.49
N ALA A 168 -20.21 -16.77 10.80
CA ALA A 168 -21.08 -17.74 11.43
C ALA A 168 -22.58 -17.49 11.18
N CYS A 169 -22.97 -16.25 10.89
CA CYS A 169 -24.35 -15.91 10.51
C CYS A 169 -24.76 -16.44 9.12
N HIS A 170 -23.81 -16.90 8.30
CA HIS A 170 -24.05 -17.30 6.92
C HIS A 170 -23.52 -18.73 6.61
N PRO A 171 -24.06 -19.75 7.28
CA PRO A 171 -23.60 -21.13 7.08
C PRO A 171 -23.86 -21.59 5.64
N GLY A 172 -22.87 -22.28 5.05
CA GLY A 172 -22.96 -22.79 3.68
C GLY A 172 -22.60 -21.79 2.57
N ILE A 173 -22.31 -20.55 2.90
CA ILE A 173 -21.78 -19.57 1.94
C ILE A 173 -20.26 -19.69 1.87
N ASN A 174 -19.72 -19.79 0.65
CA ASN A 174 -18.28 -19.89 0.40
C ASN A 174 -17.67 -18.60 -0.16
N LEU A 175 -18.47 -17.64 -0.61
CA LEU A 175 -18.01 -16.40 -1.20
C LEU A 175 -18.52 -15.20 -0.41
N PHE A 176 -17.57 -14.45 0.15
CA PHE A 176 -17.85 -13.19 0.85
C PHE A 176 -17.15 -12.05 0.13
N ILE A 177 -17.83 -10.93 -0.03
CA ILE A 177 -17.30 -9.70 -0.61
C ILE A 177 -17.23 -8.66 0.51
N THR A 178 -16.15 -7.89 0.59
CA THR A 178 -16.03 -6.79 1.56
C THR A 178 -15.20 -5.65 1.01
N GLN A 179 -15.35 -4.48 1.64
CA GLN A 179 -14.60 -3.27 1.33
C GLN A 179 -13.16 -3.41 1.85
N GLY A 180 -12.21 -2.95 1.04
CA GLY A 180 -10.88 -2.61 1.51
C GLY A 180 -10.83 -1.21 2.09
N PHE A 181 -9.70 -0.80 2.67
CA PHE A 181 -9.36 0.55 3.07
C PHE A 181 -10.17 1.11 4.25
N ILE A 182 -11.49 0.94 4.30
CA ILE A 182 -12.38 1.56 5.28
C ILE A 182 -12.43 0.77 6.60
N CYS A 183 -12.57 1.49 7.71
CA CYS A 183 -12.68 0.92 9.05
C CYS A 183 -13.45 1.86 9.99
N LYS A 184 -13.64 1.45 11.23
CA LYS A 184 -14.05 2.30 12.36
C LYS A 184 -12.85 2.61 13.24
N ASN A 185 -12.84 3.79 13.86
CA ASN A 185 -11.87 4.12 14.91
C ASN A 185 -12.37 3.64 16.29
N ALA A 186 -11.57 3.87 17.33
CA ALA A 186 -11.91 3.50 18.71
C ALA A 186 -13.20 4.17 19.24
N TYR A 187 -13.64 5.27 18.63
CA TYR A 187 -14.85 6.02 18.98
C TYR A 187 -16.05 5.63 18.12
N ASN A 188 -15.92 4.58 17.33
CA ASN A 188 -16.93 4.11 16.37
C ASN A 188 -17.28 5.11 15.26
N GLU A 189 -16.39 6.04 14.96
CA GLU A 189 -16.49 6.94 13.83
C GLU A 189 -15.88 6.30 12.57
N THR A 190 -16.31 6.73 11.39
CA THR A 190 -15.73 6.29 10.13
C THR A 190 -14.26 6.72 10.04
N ASP A 191 -13.40 5.78 9.72
CA ASP A 191 -11.98 5.99 9.51
C ASP A 191 -11.48 5.13 8.33
N ASN A 192 -10.23 5.27 7.99
CA ASN A 192 -9.60 4.49 6.95
C ASN A 192 -8.21 4.01 7.37
N LEU A 193 -7.84 2.85 6.83
CA LEU A 193 -6.49 2.34 6.94
C LEU A 193 -5.59 3.19 6.03
N LYS A 194 -4.42 3.57 6.53
CA LYS A 194 -3.45 4.41 5.82
C LYS A 194 -3.01 3.79 4.48
N ARG A 195 -1.95 4.26 3.87
CA ARG A 195 -1.42 3.83 2.56
C ARG A 195 -1.42 2.31 2.39
N GLY A 196 -1.82 1.83 1.21
CA GLY A 196 -2.00 0.41 0.93
C GLY A 196 -3.27 -0.19 1.53
N GLY A 197 -4.23 0.63 1.96
CA GLY A 197 -5.37 0.28 2.80
C GLY A 197 -6.12 -0.99 2.41
N SER A 198 -6.43 -1.21 1.13
CA SER A 198 -7.14 -2.45 0.73
C SER A 198 -6.25 -3.70 0.79
N ASP A 199 -4.94 -3.58 0.48
CA ASP A 199 -3.98 -4.69 0.65
C ASP A 199 -3.80 -4.99 2.14
N TYR A 200 -3.76 -3.93 2.97
CA TYR A 200 -3.69 -4.05 4.42
C TYR A 200 -4.94 -4.71 4.98
N THR A 201 -6.14 -4.33 4.52
CA THR A 201 -7.39 -5.01 4.87
C THR A 201 -7.32 -6.51 4.59
N ALA A 202 -6.85 -6.90 3.40
CA ALA A 202 -6.73 -8.31 3.05
C ALA A 202 -5.74 -9.06 3.95
N SER A 203 -4.62 -8.42 4.29
CA SER A 203 -3.62 -8.99 5.20
C SER A 203 -4.17 -9.15 6.62
N LEU A 204 -4.90 -8.16 7.14
CA LEU A 204 -5.56 -8.22 8.45
C LEU A 204 -6.63 -9.33 8.52
N ILE A 205 -7.48 -9.41 7.50
CA ILE A 205 -8.51 -10.48 7.40
C ILE A 205 -7.83 -11.85 7.32
N GLY A 206 -6.80 -11.99 6.47
CA GLY A 206 -6.05 -13.23 6.34
C GLY A 206 -5.41 -13.66 7.67
N THR A 207 -4.84 -12.71 8.39
CA THR A 207 -4.21 -12.92 9.70
C THR A 207 -5.26 -13.32 10.76
N ALA A 208 -6.39 -12.60 10.84
CA ALA A 208 -7.47 -12.85 11.78
C ALA A 208 -8.08 -14.25 11.58
N LEU A 209 -8.23 -14.71 10.35
CA LEU A 209 -8.83 -16.01 10.03
C LEU A 209 -7.82 -17.14 9.89
N GLN A 210 -6.52 -16.87 9.98
CA GLN A 210 -5.45 -17.83 9.69
C GLN A 210 -5.66 -18.47 8.31
N ALA A 211 -5.82 -17.60 7.30
CA ALA A 211 -6.09 -18.01 5.93
C ALA A 211 -4.99 -18.90 5.37
N ASP A 212 -5.35 -19.81 4.44
CA ASP A 212 -4.38 -20.69 3.75
C ASP A 212 -3.42 -19.88 2.86
N GLU A 213 -3.93 -18.79 2.25
CA GLU A 213 -3.17 -17.90 1.37
C GLU A 213 -3.89 -16.56 1.25
N ILE A 214 -3.12 -15.45 1.23
CA ILE A 214 -3.60 -14.12 0.85
C ILE A 214 -3.15 -13.87 -0.59
N GLN A 215 -4.09 -13.55 -1.48
CA GLN A 215 -3.84 -13.25 -2.88
C GLN A 215 -4.07 -11.77 -3.15
N ILE A 216 -3.04 -11.09 -3.65
CA ILE A 216 -3.11 -9.69 -4.08
C ILE A 216 -3.10 -9.68 -5.61
N TRP A 217 -4.26 -9.41 -6.19
CA TRP A 217 -4.46 -9.33 -7.63
C TRP A 217 -4.28 -7.89 -8.12
N THR A 218 -3.39 -7.71 -9.06
CA THR A 218 -3.01 -6.41 -9.63
C THR A 218 -2.93 -6.52 -11.16
N ASP A 219 -2.41 -5.52 -11.85
CA ASP A 219 -2.21 -5.47 -13.30
C ASP A 219 -0.81 -5.89 -13.76
N ILE A 220 0.00 -6.42 -12.84
CA ILE A 220 1.34 -6.94 -13.12
C ILE A 220 1.49 -8.38 -12.62
N ASP A 221 2.33 -9.15 -13.27
CA ASP A 221 2.52 -10.59 -13.07
C ASP A 221 3.41 -10.98 -11.87
N GLY A 222 3.55 -10.09 -10.90
CA GLY A 222 4.31 -10.30 -9.67
C GLY A 222 5.38 -9.23 -9.44
N MET A 223 6.19 -9.40 -8.41
CA MET A 223 7.39 -8.58 -8.21
C MET A 223 8.46 -8.95 -9.24
N HIS A 224 8.98 -7.96 -9.95
CA HIS A 224 10.05 -8.14 -10.91
C HIS A 224 11.43 -7.95 -10.28
N ASN A 225 12.43 -8.55 -10.91
CA ASN A 225 13.83 -8.38 -10.52
C ASN A 225 14.36 -6.94 -10.72
N ASN A 226 13.60 -6.08 -11.41
CA ASN A 226 13.82 -4.65 -11.56
C ASN A 226 12.51 -3.97 -11.97
N ASP A 227 12.43 -2.64 -11.98
CA ASP A 227 11.23 -1.92 -12.44
C ASP A 227 11.08 -2.05 -13.96
N PRO A 228 10.03 -2.71 -14.48
CA PRO A 228 9.82 -2.89 -15.92
C PRO A 228 9.58 -1.58 -16.69
N ARG A 229 9.27 -0.49 -15.97
CA ARG A 229 9.10 0.84 -16.58
C ARG A 229 10.45 1.53 -16.87
N GLU A 230 11.50 1.14 -16.13
CA GLU A 230 12.84 1.72 -16.23
C GLU A 230 13.79 0.81 -17.03
N VAL A 231 13.65 -0.49 -16.89
CA VAL A 231 14.55 -1.49 -17.47
C VAL A 231 13.76 -2.47 -18.32
N SER A 232 14.22 -2.67 -19.56
CA SER A 232 13.64 -3.67 -20.47
C SER A 232 14.12 -5.08 -20.11
N GLY A 233 13.26 -6.09 -20.34
CA GLY A 233 13.63 -7.50 -20.15
C GLY A 233 13.66 -7.97 -18.70
N THR A 234 12.98 -7.26 -17.81
CA THR A 234 12.77 -7.70 -16.43
C THR A 234 11.98 -9.00 -16.37
N ARG A 235 12.15 -9.74 -15.28
CA ARG A 235 11.47 -11.03 -15.07
C ARG A 235 10.82 -11.07 -13.70
N PRO A 236 9.63 -11.68 -13.56
CA PRO A 236 9.01 -11.85 -12.25
C PRO A 236 9.87 -12.75 -11.36
N VAL A 237 10.02 -12.35 -10.11
CA VAL A 237 10.67 -13.13 -9.05
C VAL A 237 9.64 -14.10 -8.49
N LYS A 238 9.86 -15.41 -8.66
CA LYS A 238 8.89 -16.42 -8.28
C LYS A 238 8.68 -16.53 -6.77
N ARG A 239 9.75 -16.35 -5.98
CA ARG A 239 9.72 -16.51 -4.52
C ARG A 239 10.52 -15.42 -3.83
N LEU A 240 9.92 -14.85 -2.79
CA LEU A 240 10.55 -13.90 -1.88
C LEU A 240 10.28 -14.33 -0.43
N SER A 241 11.24 -14.10 0.44
CA SER A 241 10.97 -14.10 1.87
C SER A 241 10.18 -12.82 2.24
N PHE A 242 9.51 -12.83 3.40
CA PHE A 242 8.82 -11.63 3.89
C PHE A 242 9.78 -10.45 4.05
N ASN A 243 10.99 -10.70 4.54
CA ASN A 243 12.00 -9.65 4.70
C ASN A 243 12.44 -9.05 3.36
N GLU A 244 12.70 -9.88 2.35
CA GLU A 244 13.07 -9.42 1.00
C GLU A 244 11.94 -8.60 0.35
N ALA A 245 10.68 -9.04 0.49
CA ALA A 245 9.52 -8.32 -0.03
C ALA A 245 9.33 -6.96 0.69
N GLU A 246 9.58 -6.90 2.01
CA GLU A 246 9.53 -5.68 2.80
C GLU A 246 10.61 -4.69 2.34
N GLN A 247 11.84 -5.14 2.11
CA GLN A 247 12.92 -4.30 1.60
C GLN A 247 12.60 -3.75 0.19
N LEU A 248 12.14 -4.60 -0.71
CA LEU A 248 11.72 -4.17 -2.05
C LEU A 248 10.60 -3.13 -1.99
N ALA A 249 9.60 -3.35 -1.15
CA ALA A 249 8.49 -2.42 -0.96
C ALA A 249 8.95 -1.08 -0.35
N PHE A 250 9.89 -1.10 0.60
CA PHE A 250 10.45 0.10 1.22
C PHE A 250 11.25 0.95 0.24
N TYR A 251 12.04 0.32 -0.63
CA TYR A 251 12.89 1.00 -1.61
C TYR A 251 12.19 1.24 -2.97
N GLY A 252 10.87 1.14 -3.04
CA GLY A 252 10.12 1.69 -4.18
C GLY A 252 9.52 0.70 -5.15
N ALA A 253 9.56 -0.60 -4.87
CA ALA A 253 8.73 -1.55 -5.60
C ALA A 253 7.25 -1.31 -5.24
N LYS A 254 6.56 -0.50 -6.06
CA LYS A 254 5.20 0.01 -5.79
C LYS A 254 4.07 -1.03 -5.85
N ILE A 255 4.40 -2.32 -5.82
CA ILE A 255 3.43 -3.41 -5.99
C ILE A 255 2.70 -3.72 -4.69
N LEU A 256 3.40 -3.59 -3.56
CA LEU A 256 2.87 -3.89 -2.24
C LEU A 256 3.41 -2.87 -1.23
N HIS A 257 2.55 -2.43 -0.31
CA HIS A 257 3.00 -1.55 0.76
C HIS A 257 3.64 -2.39 1.90
N PRO A 258 4.76 -1.95 2.53
CA PRO A 258 5.42 -2.73 3.59
C PRO A 258 4.47 -3.16 4.72
N PHE A 259 3.55 -2.29 5.13
CA PHE A 259 2.56 -2.60 6.18
C PHE A 259 1.61 -3.74 5.83
N CYS A 260 1.43 -4.04 4.53
CA CYS A 260 0.57 -5.14 4.12
C CYS A 260 1.21 -6.52 4.34
N ILE A 261 2.54 -6.56 4.51
CA ILE A 261 3.30 -7.80 4.70
C ILE A 261 3.35 -8.19 6.19
N ALA A 262 3.46 -7.20 7.07
CA ALA A 262 3.72 -7.42 8.49
C ALA A 262 2.68 -8.34 9.20
N PRO A 263 1.33 -8.16 9.03
CA PRO A 263 0.37 -9.05 9.65
C PRO A 263 0.47 -10.50 9.16
N ALA A 264 0.64 -10.69 7.85
CA ALA A 264 0.79 -12.03 7.25
C ALA A 264 2.04 -12.74 7.78
N ARG A 265 3.16 -12.01 7.92
CA ARG A 265 4.42 -12.51 8.50
C ARG A 265 4.25 -12.98 9.93
N LEU A 266 3.49 -12.25 10.78
CA LEU A 266 3.27 -12.61 12.18
C LEU A 266 2.63 -14.00 12.36
N ARG A 267 1.76 -14.40 11.44
CA ARG A 267 1.07 -15.70 11.46
C ARG A 267 1.61 -16.68 10.40
N ASN A 268 2.68 -16.32 9.71
CA ASN A 268 3.30 -17.11 8.64
C ASN A 268 2.33 -17.51 7.52
N ILE A 269 1.45 -16.58 7.12
CA ILE A 269 0.47 -16.78 6.06
C ILE A 269 1.11 -16.40 4.73
N PRO A 270 1.19 -17.29 3.73
CA PRO A 270 1.77 -16.97 2.44
C PRO A 270 0.94 -15.90 1.72
N VAL A 271 1.65 -14.95 1.10
CA VAL A 271 1.06 -13.89 0.26
C VAL A 271 1.48 -14.12 -1.18
N ARG A 272 0.52 -14.17 -2.09
CA ARG A 272 0.77 -14.35 -3.52
C ARG A 272 0.34 -13.12 -4.31
N LEU A 273 1.26 -12.58 -5.09
CA LEU A 273 0.98 -11.49 -6.04
C LEU A 273 0.62 -12.10 -7.39
N LEU A 274 -0.51 -11.70 -7.95
CA LEU A 274 -1.07 -12.29 -9.18
C LEU A 274 -1.54 -11.18 -10.14
N ASN A 275 -1.48 -11.49 -11.44
CA ASN A 275 -2.03 -10.62 -12.48
C ASN A 275 -3.50 -10.96 -12.74
N SER A 276 -4.39 -9.98 -12.53
CA SER A 276 -5.81 -10.16 -12.80
C SER A 276 -6.14 -10.30 -14.30
N MET A 277 -5.27 -9.79 -15.17
CA MET A 277 -5.43 -9.89 -16.63
C MET A 277 -4.77 -11.14 -17.21
N GLU A 278 -3.87 -11.78 -16.47
CA GLU A 278 -3.18 -13.01 -16.85
C GLU A 278 -3.21 -14.03 -15.68
N PRO A 279 -4.39 -14.59 -15.35
CA PRO A 279 -4.56 -15.45 -14.18
C PRO A 279 -3.76 -16.75 -14.22
N SER A 280 -3.27 -17.15 -15.39
CA SER A 280 -2.40 -18.32 -15.58
C SER A 280 -0.95 -18.08 -15.17
N ALA A 281 -0.53 -16.83 -15.01
CA ALA A 281 0.81 -16.49 -14.55
C ALA A 281 1.01 -16.95 -13.10
N GLU A 282 2.16 -17.56 -12.81
CA GLU A 282 2.49 -18.11 -11.47
C GLU A 282 2.55 -17.02 -10.39
N GLY A 283 2.92 -15.80 -10.79
CA GLY A 283 3.09 -14.66 -9.90
C GLY A 283 4.28 -14.79 -8.96
N THR A 284 4.27 -13.99 -7.88
CA THR A 284 5.29 -14.03 -6.82
C THR A 284 4.70 -14.58 -5.54
N LEU A 285 5.30 -15.63 -4.99
CA LEU A 285 4.97 -16.16 -3.66
C LEU A 285 5.89 -15.52 -2.61
N ILE A 286 5.30 -14.89 -1.60
CA ILE A 286 6.00 -14.33 -0.43
C ILE A 286 5.69 -15.23 0.77
N SER A 287 6.72 -15.78 1.41
CA SER A 287 6.59 -16.70 2.54
C SER A 287 7.86 -16.72 3.39
N ASN A 288 7.90 -17.49 4.47
CA ASN A 288 9.13 -17.68 5.25
C ASN A 288 10.18 -18.58 4.56
N LEU A 289 9.84 -19.20 3.42
CA LEU A 289 10.78 -20.04 2.70
C LEU A 289 11.83 -19.17 2.01
N GLN A 290 13.08 -19.40 2.35
CA GLN A 290 14.23 -18.84 1.63
C GLN A 290 14.62 -19.78 0.50
N ASP A 291 15.10 -19.22 -0.60
CA ASP A 291 15.76 -19.96 -1.67
C ASP A 291 17.27 -19.62 -1.72
N ASP A 292 18.03 -20.36 -2.50
CA ASP A 292 19.50 -20.24 -2.56
C ASP A 292 19.98 -19.06 -3.42
N ASN A 293 19.08 -18.25 -3.99
CA ASN A 293 19.46 -17.10 -4.78
C ASN A 293 19.93 -15.95 -3.90
N ILE A 294 21.20 -15.60 -3.97
CA ILE A 294 21.80 -14.52 -3.17
C ILE A 294 21.24 -13.15 -3.59
N ILE A 295 21.19 -12.86 -4.89
CA ILE A 295 20.62 -11.61 -5.44
C ILE A 295 19.34 -11.95 -6.18
N LYS A 296 18.23 -11.28 -5.83
CA LYS A 296 16.91 -11.54 -6.41
C LYS A 296 16.36 -10.37 -7.22
N ALA A 297 16.49 -9.17 -6.68
CA ALA A 297 15.89 -7.99 -7.30
C ALA A 297 16.63 -6.71 -6.91
N ILE A 298 16.39 -5.67 -7.71
CA ILE A 298 16.87 -4.31 -7.46
C ILE A 298 15.67 -3.39 -7.40
N ALA A 299 15.64 -2.51 -6.40
CA ALA A 299 14.64 -1.46 -6.28
C ALA A 299 15.31 -0.09 -6.24
N ALA A 300 14.62 0.95 -6.69
CA ALA A 300 15.11 2.31 -6.63
C ALA A 300 14.05 3.27 -6.08
N LYS A 301 14.48 4.14 -5.17
CA LYS A 301 13.64 5.16 -4.55
C LYS A 301 14.17 6.54 -4.90
N ASP A 302 13.37 7.28 -5.66
CA ASP A 302 13.70 8.64 -6.11
C ASP A 302 13.34 9.70 -5.06
N HIS A 303 13.65 10.95 -5.39
CA HIS A 303 13.36 12.13 -4.56
C HIS A 303 14.05 12.09 -3.19
N ILE A 304 15.23 11.49 -3.13
CA ILE A 304 16.02 11.40 -1.91
C ILE A 304 16.83 12.68 -1.72
N ILE A 305 16.87 13.13 -0.47
CA ILE A 305 17.76 14.18 0.00
C ILE A 305 18.83 13.52 0.88
N TYR A 306 20.07 13.66 0.48
CA TYR A 306 21.22 13.26 1.26
C TYR A 306 21.66 14.42 2.14
N ILE A 307 21.89 14.16 3.43
CA ILE A 307 22.34 15.16 4.39
C ILE A 307 23.54 14.60 5.15
N LYS A 308 24.66 15.35 5.15
CA LYS A 308 25.83 15.04 5.97
C LYS A 308 25.95 16.07 7.10
N PHE A 309 26.18 15.58 8.30
CA PHE A 309 26.45 16.35 9.51
C PHE A 309 27.87 16.08 9.97
N GLU A 310 28.68 17.12 9.97
CA GLU A 310 30.06 17.11 10.49
C GLU A 310 30.06 17.81 11.85
N SER A 311 30.41 17.09 12.92
CA SER A 311 30.35 17.61 14.29
C SER A 311 31.27 18.81 14.46
N ASN A 312 30.80 19.84 15.17
CA ASN A 312 31.61 21.00 15.57
C ASN A 312 32.59 20.68 16.74
N HIS A 313 32.76 19.40 17.10
CA HIS A 313 33.59 18.92 18.21
C HIS A 313 33.20 19.44 19.61
N ASN A 314 32.04 20.10 19.73
CA ASN A 314 31.54 20.63 20.99
C ASN A 314 30.73 19.58 21.79
N LEU A 315 30.44 18.42 21.19
CA LEU A 315 29.70 17.32 21.80
C LEU A 315 30.51 16.03 21.71
N CYS A 316 30.34 15.17 22.71
CA CYS A 316 30.84 13.80 22.61
C CYS A 316 30.06 13.07 21.48
N PRO A 317 30.68 12.11 20.76
CA PRO A 317 30.07 11.47 19.59
C PRO A 317 28.67 10.87 19.85
N TYR A 318 28.48 10.21 21.00
CA TYR A 318 27.19 9.62 21.35
C TYR A 318 26.10 10.67 21.63
N LEU A 319 26.44 11.83 22.21
CA LEU A 319 25.53 12.95 22.42
C LEU A 319 25.16 13.62 21.09
N PHE A 320 26.12 13.70 20.18
CA PHE A 320 25.89 14.25 18.84
C PHE A 320 24.88 13.40 18.05
N ILE A 321 25.07 12.07 18.04
CA ILE A 321 24.15 11.13 17.39
C ILE A 321 22.75 11.22 18.04
N SER A 322 22.67 11.20 19.38
CA SER A 322 21.39 11.36 20.10
C SER A 322 20.67 12.64 19.69
N LYS A 323 21.41 13.76 19.60
CA LYS A 323 20.84 15.06 19.23
C LYS A 323 20.26 15.08 17.82
N ILE A 324 20.91 14.40 16.86
CA ILE A 324 20.37 14.24 15.51
C ILE A 324 19.05 13.51 15.55
N PHE A 325 18.98 12.35 16.22
CA PHE A 325 17.73 11.58 16.32
C PHE A 325 16.60 12.34 17.03
N ASP A 326 16.91 13.07 18.12
CA ASP A 326 15.95 13.90 18.84
C ASP A 326 15.29 14.93 17.92
N ILE A 327 16.10 15.57 17.05
CA ILE A 327 15.61 16.60 16.14
C ILE A 327 14.74 15.96 15.04
N PHE A 328 15.17 14.85 14.43
CA PHE A 328 14.35 14.15 13.44
C PHE A 328 13.03 13.63 14.04
N ALA A 329 13.08 13.10 15.27
CA ALA A 329 11.88 12.66 16.01
C ALA A 329 10.93 13.82 16.32
N LYS A 330 11.47 14.97 16.78
CA LYS A 330 10.69 16.20 17.04
C LYS A 330 9.92 16.64 15.81
N TYR A 331 10.52 16.57 14.62
CA TYR A 331 9.88 16.95 13.37
C TYR A 331 9.16 15.80 12.68
N ARG A 332 9.11 14.62 13.29
CA ARG A 332 8.45 13.41 12.77
C ARG A 332 8.89 13.05 11.34
N THR A 333 10.19 13.25 11.05
CA THR A 333 10.76 12.97 9.72
C THR A 333 11.48 11.63 9.75
N PRO A 334 11.00 10.63 9.00
CA PRO A 334 11.62 9.30 8.96
C PRO A 334 12.95 9.33 8.22
N LEU A 335 13.88 8.48 8.64
CA LEU A 335 15.16 8.25 7.97
C LEU A 335 15.04 7.03 7.06
N CYS A 336 15.43 7.16 5.79
CA CYS A 336 15.52 6.03 4.86
C CYS A 336 16.80 5.24 5.05
N LEU A 337 17.93 5.94 5.16
CA LEU A 337 19.25 5.35 5.44
C LEU A 337 20.01 6.20 6.43
N LEU A 338 20.89 5.56 7.19
CA LEU A 338 21.81 6.22 8.11
C LEU A 338 23.17 5.51 8.09
N VAL A 339 24.23 6.28 7.98
CA VAL A 339 25.62 5.82 8.18
C VAL A 339 26.32 6.80 9.10
N SER A 340 27.01 6.30 10.09
CA SER A 340 27.77 7.13 11.03
C SER A 340 29.21 6.72 11.11
N SER A 341 30.09 7.69 11.33
CA SER A 341 31.46 7.53 11.77
C SER A 341 31.62 8.12 13.18
N ASN A 342 32.83 8.21 13.66
CA ASN A 342 33.10 8.80 14.99
C ASN A 342 32.63 10.26 15.11
N LEU A 343 32.75 11.04 14.05
CA LEU A 343 32.51 12.49 14.06
C LEU A 343 31.44 12.95 13.08
N ASP A 344 31.07 12.10 12.12
CA ASP A 344 30.19 12.44 11.04
C ASP A 344 28.98 11.50 11.02
N VAL A 345 27.82 12.06 10.68
CA VAL A 345 26.61 11.30 10.42
C VAL A 345 26.07 11.68 9.05
N SER A 346 25.74 10.69 8.25
CA SER A 346 25.08 10.87 6.96
C SER A 346 23.71 10.20 6.98
N VAL A 347 22.69 10.90 6.54
CA VAL A 347 21.33 10.37 6.43
C VAL A 347 20.78 10.59 5.02
N ALA A 348 19.86 9.72 4.62
CA ALA A 348 19.02 9.89 3.45
C ALA A 348 17.55 9.93 3.87
N ILE A 349 16.80 10.91 3.37
CA ILE A 349 15.38 11.11 3.65
C ILE A 349 14.59 11.29 2.35
N ASP A 350 13.30 10.98 2.38
CA ASP A 350 12.36 11.20 1.27
C ASP A 350 11.26 12.24 1.60
N ASP A 351 11.18 12.69 2.85
CA ASP A 351 10.27 13.75 3.28
C ASP A 351 11.03 15.07 3.51
N CYS A 352 10.79 16.06 2.66
CA CYS A 352 11.38 17.40 2.76
C CYS A 352 10.49 18.42 3.47
N THR A 353 9.31 18.06 3.95
CA THR A 353 8.29 18.98 4.49
C THR A 353 8.83 19.85 5.63
N ARG A 354 9.67 19.29 6.49
CA ARG A 354 10.28 19.96 7.65
C ARG A 354 11.79 20.18 7.54
N LEU A 355 12.35 19.97 6.36
CA LEU A 355 13.81 19.98 6.12
C LEU A 355 14.46 21.28 6.58
N SER A 356 13.87 22.44 6.25
CA SER A 356 14.41 23.76 6.62
C SER A 356 14.53 23.93 8.15
N ASN A 357 13.52 23.46 8.89
CA ASN A 357 13.51 23.52 10.34
C ASN A 357 14.60 22.60 10.95
N ILE A 358 14.68 21.36 10.43
CA ILE A 358 15.68 20.37 10.85
C ILE A 358 17.11 20.92 10.65
N ILE A 359 17.39 21.44 9.44
CA ILE A 359 18.72 22.00 9.12
C ILE A 359 19.05 23.20 10.00
N SER A 360 18.08 24.11 10.22
CA SER A 360 18.28 25.29 11.06
C SER A 360 18.67 24.93 12.50
N GLU A 361 18.01 23.91 13.06
CA GLU A 361 18.31 23.46 14.43
C GLU A 361 19.64 22.69 14.50
N LEU A 362 19.94 21.82 13.52
CA LEU A 362 21.17 21.02 13.49
C LEU A 362 22.45 21.86 13.22
N ARG A 363 22.34 22.98 12.51
CA ARG A 363 23.47 23.91 12.30
C ARG A 363 24.08 24.48 13.58
N GLN A 364 23.36 24.43 14.69
CA GLN A 364 23.86 24.81 16.01
C GLN A 364 24.93 23.82 16.51
N TYR A 365 24.89 22.57 16.04
CA TYR A 365 25.73 21.47 16.53
C TYR A 365 26.72 20.93 15.48
N ALA A 366 26.43 21.19 14.18
CA ALA A 366 27.17 20.60 13.07
C ALA A 366 27.28 21.56 11.88
N HIS A 367 28.32 21.33 11.08
CA HIS A 367 28.31 21.77 9.69
C HIS A 367 27.40 20.84 8.89
N VAL A 368 26.42 21.41 8.17
CA VAL A 368 25.38 20.62 7.47
C VAL A 368 25.54 20.80 5.97
N LEU A 369 25.84 19.71 5.27
CA LEU A 369 25.82 19.61 3.81
C LEU A 369 24.52 18.93 3.37
N VAL A 370 23.84 19.50 2.38
CA VAL A 370 22.58 18.97 1.81
C VAL A 370 22.74 18.81 0.31
N GLU A 371 22.44 17.65 -0.20
CA GLU A 371 22.40 17.35 -1.63
C GLU A 371 21.02 16.79 -1.99
N ASP A 372 20.34 17.44 -2.90
CA ASP A 372 19.05 17.03 -3.47
C ASP A 372 19.24 16.15 -4.74
N ARG A 373 18.12 15.68 -5.31
CA ARG A 373 18.09 14.86 -6.54
C ARG A 373 18.95 13.61 -6.44
N MET A 374 18.89 12.97 -5.30
CA MET A 374 19.51 11.67 -5.09
C MET A 374 18.49 10.54 -5.26
N THR A 375 18.99 9.35 -5.48
CA THR A 375 18.23 8.11 -5.57
C THR A 375 18.89 7.06 -4.68
N ILE A 376 18.09 6.34 -3.90
CA ILE A 376 18.56 5.11 -3.25
C ILE A 376 18.35 3.96 -4.24
N VAL A 377 19.38 3.20 -4.51
CA VAL A 377 19.32 1.92 -5.21
C VAL A 377 19.61 0.83 -4.20
N SER A 378 18.70 -0.13 -4.06
CA SER A 378 18.85 -1.26 -3.15
C SER A 378 18.89 -2.57 -3.94
N VAL A 379 19.92 -3.35 -3.71
CA VAL A 379 20.04 -4.74 -4.20
C VAL A 379 19.51 -5.64 -3.10
N VAL A 380 18.48 -6.43 -3.42
CA VAL A 380 17.77 -7.25 -2.45
C VAL A 380 17.92 -8.74 -2.75
N GLY A 381 18.09 -9.53 -1.71
CA GLY A 381 18.21 -10.98 -1.80
C GLY A 381 18.55 -11.64 -0.46
N ASN A 382 19.02 -12.88 -0.50
CA ASN A 382 19.49 -13.61 0.67
C ASN A 382 21.00 -13.37 0.85
N MET A 383 21.36 -12.26 1.51
CA MET A 383 22.73 -11.75 1.63
C MET A 383 23.27 -11.97 3.06
N GLN A 384 23.29 -13.24 3.50
CA GLN A 384 23.86 -13.59 4.80
C GLN A 384 25.34 -13.22 4.79
N TRP A 385 25.82 -12.64 5.88
CA TRP A 385 27.21 -12.16 6.00
C TRP A 385 28.26 -13.30 5.84
N GLU A 386 27.85 -14.55 6.04
CA GLU A 386 28.67 -15.74 5.82
C GLU A 386 28.88 -16.06 4.32
N TYR A 387 28.06 -15.50 3.43
CA TYR A 387 28.19 -15.74 1.99
C TYR A 387 29.19 -14.76 1.39
N ALA A 388 30.37 -15.25 1.05
CA ALA A 388 31.43 -14.42 0.49
C ALA A 388 31.25 -14.14 -1.01
N GLY A 389 31.60 -12.94 -1.44
CA GLY A 389 31.83 -12.57 -2.84
C GLY A 389 30.65 -11.96 -3.57
N PHE A 390 29.46 -11.86 -2.99
CA PHE A 390 28.35 -11.14 -3.63
C PHE A 390 28.59 -9.62 -3.60
N GLU A 391 29.25 -9.11 -2.55
CA GLU A 391 29.62 -7.70 -2.44
C GLU A 391 30.54 -7.29 -3.60
N ALA A 392 31.52 -8.14 -3.93
CA ALA A 392 32.43 -7.87 -5.05
C ALA A 392 31.68 -7.80 -6.38
N LYS A 393 30.65 -8.64 -6.61
CA LYS A 393 29.83 -8.61 -7.82
C LYS A 393 29.01 -7.32 -7.90
N ILE A 394 28.43 -6.88 -6.80
CA ILE A 394 27.66 -5.63 -6.74
C ILE A 394 28.56 -4.45 -7.00
N MET A 395 29.72 -4.37 -6.34
CA MET A 395 30.66 -3.28 -6.51
C MET A 395 31.27 -3.23 -7.92
N GLU A 396 31.54 -4.39 -8.53
CA GLU A 396 32.02 -4.45 -9.92
C GLU A 396 30.97 -3.93 -10.91
N ALA A 397 29.69 -4.26 -10.69
CA ALA A 397 28.60 -3.75 -11.50
C ALA A 397 28.43 -2.21 -11.39
N LEU A 398 28.73 -1.65 -10.23
CA LEU A 398 28.61 -0.22 -9.95
C LEU A 398 29.92 0.57 -10.09
N LYS A 399 31.01 -0.03 -10.57
CA LYS A 399 32.36 0.57 -10.59
C LYS A 399 32.46 1.93 -11.29
N ASP A 400 31.61 2.18 -12.28
CA ASP A 400 31.59 3.42 -13.07
C ASP A 400 30.55 4.43 -12.57
N ILE A 401 29.93 4.17 -11.38
CA ILE A 401 28.91 5.02 -10.79
C ILE A 401 29.42 5.60 -9.48
N PRO A 402 29.48 6.94 -9.32
CA PRO A 402 29.87 7.54 -8.07
C PRO A 402 28.87 7.22 -6.95
N LEU A 403 29.32 6.56 -5.91
CA LEU A 403 28.51 6.19 -4.75
C LEU A 403 28.70 7.26 -3.64
N ARG A 404 27.60 7.87 -3.23
CA ARG A 404 27.61 8.89 -2.17
C ARG A 404 27.53 8.29 -0.77
N MET A 405 26.83 7.17 -0.64
CA MET A 405 26.65 6.45 0.62
C MET A 405 26.42 4.97 0.30
N ILE A 406 26.91 4.11 1.18
CA ILE A 406 26.68 2.66 1.14
C ILE A 406 26.16 2.26 2.51
N SER A 407 25.05 1.55 2.55
CA SER A 407 24.48 0.94 3.76
C SER A 407 24.44 -0.56 3.58
N TYR A 408 25.15 -1.28 4.44
CA TYR A 408 25.21 -2.74 4.47
C TYR A 408 25.38 -3.22 5.91
N GLY A 409 24.86 -4.40 6.22
CA GLY A 409 25.00 -5.05 7.52
C GLY A 409 23.92 -4.71 8.55
N SER A 410 22.99 -3.80 8.26
CA SER A 410 21.79 -3.58 9.10
C SER A 410 20.70 -4.64 8.85
N SER A 411 20.72 -5.24 7.68
CA SER A 411 19.84 -6.31 7.24
C SER A 411 20.67 -7.36 6.50
N ASN A 412 20.25 -8.62 6.59
CA ASN A 412 20.83 -9.70 5.78
C ASN A 412 20.14 -9.83 4.41
N ASN A 413 19.30 -8.87 4.05
CA ASN A 413 18.45 -8.99 2.87
C ASN A 413 18.68 -7.87 1.84
N ASP A 414 19.51 -6.87 2.15
CA ASP A 414 19.78 -5.79 1.21
C ASP A 414 21.15 -5.14 1.38
N VAL A 415 21.62 -4.54 0.28
CA VAL A 415 22.70 -3.55 0.24
C VAL A 415 22.17 -2.32 -0.49
N ALA A 416 22.18 -1.17 0.18
CA ALA A 416 21.63 0.07 -0.35
C ALA A 416 22.71 1.10 -0.66
N PHE A 417 22.55 1.81 -1.75
CA PHE A 417 23.46 2.84 -2.26
C PHE A 417 22.71 4.14 -2.50
N VAL A 418 23.31 5.26 -2.12
CA VAL A 418 22.84 6.59 -2.52
C VAL A 418 23.69 7.06 -3.70
N ILE A 419 23.05 7.38 -4.80
CA ILE A 419 23.66 7.86 -6.04
C ILE A 419 22.93 9.12 -6.53
N LYS A 420 23.52 9.83 -7.49
CA LYS A 420 22.80 10.90 -8.18
C LYS A 420 21.67 10.33 -9.03
N ASN A 421 20.53 11.00 -9.09
CA ASN A 421 19.39 10.59 -9.90
C ASN A 421 19.74 10.44 -11.40
N THR A 422 20.69 11.21 -11.90
CA THR A 422 21.20 11.11 -13.29
C THR A 422 21.83 9.77 -13.62
N ASP A 423 22.33 9.04 -12.62
CA ASP A 423 23.00 7.75 -12.79
C ASP A 423 22.04 6.56 -12.59
N LYS A 424 20.79 6.81 -12.18
CA LYS A 424 19.78 5.78 -11.86
C LYS A 424 19.67 4.71 -12.96
N LYS A 425 19.44 5.13 -14.20
CA LYS A 425 19.27 4.20 -15.34
C LYS A 425 20.48 3.30 -15.59
N ARG A 426 21.68 3.80 -15.28
CA ARG A 426 22.92 3.03 -15.43
C ARG A 426 23.12 2.05 -14.26
N ALA A 427 22.58 2.38 -13.10
CA ALA A 427 22.68 1.56 -11.91
C ALA A 427 21.67 0.41 -11.89
N LEU A 428 20.50 0.58 -12.52
CA LEU A 428 19.46 -0.42 -12.68
C LEU A 428 19.74 -1.37 -13.84
#